data_01745f38589d0d19b4d0f66b524211b0
#
_entry.id   01745f38589d0d19b4d0f66b524211b0
#
_cell.length_a   1.000
_cell.length_b   1.000
_cell.length_c   1.000
_cell.angle_alpha   90.00
_cell.angle_beta   90.00
_cell.angle_gamma   90.00
#
_symmetry.space_group_name_H-M   'P 1'
#
loop_
_entity.id
_entity.type
_entity.pdbx_description
1 polymer ?
#
loop_
_entity_poly.entity_id
_entity_poly.type
_entity_poly.pdbx_seq_one_letter_code
_entity_poly.pdbx_strand_id
1 'polypeptide(L)'
;MKSLKVGIVGTGYAAQKRAEAILTDQRAELVYLTGNSPEKIRDFCQKFPITGLDSWQQLVNREELDLIFVCTINRDHGAIALAALQSGKHVVVEYPLALDFSVAETLISLAASKNKLLHVEHIELIGGLHRSMKQHLSDIGKVFYARYITIAPQREVRPSWKYHREMFGFPLTAALSRIHRLTDLFGKVDTVTCHNRYWDVPNTDYFKSCLCNAQLKFGNGIIADITYGKGDVFWHGHRTFEIHGDQGTLLFEGQKGKLIRDQKIIEIPVVSRRGLFTKDTTMVLDYLTENKPLYVKPEASLYALKVAQKTHQASETNQVSKVD
;
A
#
# COMPACT_ATOMS: atom_id res chain seq x y z
N MET A 1 25.63 -19.65 0.42
CA MET A 1 25.62 -18.17 0.61
C MET A 1 25.31 -17.87 2.06
N LYS A 2 25.86 -16.79 2.63
CA LYS A 2 25.48 -16.34 3.99
C LYS A 2 24.02 -15.86 3.95
N SER A 3 23.20 -16.29 4.92
CA SER A 3 21.82 -15.84 5.02
C SER A 3 21.77 -14.32 5.33
N LEU A 4 20.80 -13.62 4.73
CA LEU A 4 20.55 -12.21 5.02
C LEU A 4 19.99 -12.05 6.42
N LYS A 5 20.60 -11.22 7.24
CA LYS A 5 20.10 -10.89 8.58
C LYS A 5 19.04 -9.80 8.51
N VAL A 6 17.87 -10.09 9.05
CA VAL A 6 16.67 -9.26 8.90
C VAL A 6 16.20 -8.69 10.22
N GLY A 7 15.82 -7.41 10.21
CA GLY A 7 15.12 -6.73 11.28
C GLY A 7 13.70 -6.31 10.85
N ILE A 8 12.74 -6.32 11.78
CA ILE A 8 11.38 -5.83 11.55
C ILE A 8 11.06 -4.68 12.52
N VAL A 9 10.57 -3.57 11.98
CA VAL A 9 10.01 -2.45 12.77
C VAL A 9 8.49 -2.50 12.67
N GLY A 10 7.84 -2.92 13.75
CA GLY A 10 6.39 -3.09 13.85
C GLY A 10 6.01 -4.44 14.46
N THR A 11 4.84 -4.50 15.10
CA THR A 11 4.29 -5.70 15.76
C THR A 11 2.89 -6.04 15.26
N GLY A 12 2.45 -5.39 14.19
CA GLY A 12 1.12 -5.55 13.62
C GLY A 12 0.98 -6.77 12.70
N TYR A 13 -0.17 -6.84 12.00
CA TYR A 13 -0.49 -7.94 11.09
C TYR A 13 0.55 -8.12 9.97
N ALA A 14 1.00 -7.03 9.33
CA ALA A 14 2.02 -7.09 8.29
C ALA A 14 3.33 -7.67 8.83
N ALA A 15 3.81 -7.17 9.99
CA ALA A 15 5.01 -7.67 10.66
C ALA A 15 4.94 -9.17 10.94
N GLN A 16 3.79 -9.67 11.44
CA GLN A 16 3.60 -11.11 11.67
C GLN A 16 3.70 -11.91 10.36
N LYS A 17 3.06 -11.45 9.29
CA LYS A 17 3.11 -12.13 7.98
C LYS A 17 4.51 -12.11 7.37
N ARG A 18 5.27 -11.02 7.56
CA ARG A 18 6.69 -10.95 7.16
C ARG A 18 7.56 -11.92 7.96
N ALA A 19 7.37 -11.97 9.29
CA ALA A 19 8.10 -12.92 10.13
C ALA A 19 7.81 -14.38 9.73
N GLU A 20 6.53 -14.74 9.54
CA GLU A 20 6.12 -16.07 9.07
C GLU A 20 6.79 -16.42 7.74
N ALA A 21 6.87 -15.48 6.80
CA ALA A 21 7.49 -15.71 5.49
C ALA A 21 9.02 -15.88 5.59
N ILE A 22 9.70 -15.03 6.37
CA ILE A 22 11.15 -15.08 6.55
C ILE A 22 11.58 -16.40 7.20
N LEU A 23 10.87 -16.85 8.24
CA LEU A 23 11.19 -18.08 8.95
C LEU A 23 11.05 -19.36 8.11
N THR A 24 10.35 -19.29 6.99
CA THR A 24 10.24 -20.43 6.05
C THR A 24 11.25 -20.37 4.90
N ASP A 25 12.10 -19.36 4.83
CA ASP A 25 13.06 -19.15 3.75
C ASP A 25 14.52 -19.19 4.26
N GLN A 26 15.29 -20.19 3.87
CA GLN A 26 16.67 -20.39 4.35
C GLN A 26 17.66 -19.29 3.90
N ARG A 27 17.27 -18.39 2.99
CA ARG A 27 18.10 -17.28 2.51
C ARG A 27 18.12 -16.09 3.48
N ALA A 28 17.21 -16.08 4.47
CA ALA A 28 17.08 -15.00 5.44
C ALA A 28 16.93 -15.52 6.86
N GLU A 29 17.46 -14.77 7.82
CA GLU A 29 17.38 -15.02 9.24
C GLU A 29 16.74 -13.80 9.92
N LEU A 30 15.58 -13.97 10.54
CA LEU A 30 14.95 -12.94 11.34
C LEU A 30 15.61 -12.85 12.71
N VAL A 31 16.31 -11.73 12.97
CA VAL A 31 17.15 -11.58 14.19
C VAL A 31 16.49 -10.64 15.20
N TYR A 32 16.03 -9.47 14.76
CA TYR A 32 15.54 -8.42 15.62
C TYR A 32 14.15 -7.93 15.25
N LEU A 33 13.42 -7.50 16.29
CA LEU A 33 12.14 -6.81 16.14
C LEU A 33 12.06 -5.65 17.13
N THR A 34 11.36 -4.60 16.73
CA THR A 34 10.94 -3.50 17.62
C THR A 34 9.53 -3.03 17.29
N GLY A 35 8.93 -2.24 18.16
CA GLY A 35 7.60 -1.67 17.99
C GLY A 35 7.30 -0.64 19.08
N ASN A 36 6.10 -0.07 19.05
CA ASN A 36 5.70 1.02 19.95
C ASN A 36 5.16 0.54 21.32
N SER A 37 5.02 -0.78 21.54
CA SER A 37 4.50 -1.35 22.77
C SER A 37 5.42 -2.45 23.27
N PRO A 38 6.04 -2.30 24.46
CA PRO A 38 6.87 -3.35 25.06
C PRO A 38 6.14 -4.68 25.26
N GLU A 39 4.84 -4.63 25.60
CA GLU A 39 4.01 -5.81 25.72
C GLU A 39 3.91 -6.57 24.40
N LYS A 40 3.55 -5.86 23.30
CA LYS A 40 3.45 -6.48 21.98
C LYS A 40 4.79 -6.99 21.44
N ILE A 41 5.90 -6.35 21.83
CA ILE A 41 7.25 -6.84 21.50
C ILE A 41 7.47 -8.18 22.22
N ARG A 42 7.18 -8.27 23.53
CA ARG A 42 7.28 -9.52 24.30
C ARG A 42 6.44 -10.63 23.72
N ASP A 43 5.15 -10.35 23.43
CA ASP A 43 4.23 -11.34 22.84
C ASP A 43 4.75 -11.85 21.49
N PHE A 44 5.32 -10.95 20.68
CA PHE A 44 5.89 -11.31 19.38
C PHE A 44 7.14 -12.19 19.54
N CYS A 45 8.04 -11.87 20.50
CA CYS A 45 9.24 -12.66 20.80
C CYS A 45 8.92 -14.02 21.45
N GLN A 46 7.79 -14.15 22.13
CA GLN A 46 7.31 -15.47 22.60
C GLN A 46 6.85 -16.35 21.43
N LYS A 47 6.28 -15.75 20.40
CA LYS A 47 5.79 -16.47 19.22
C LYS A 47 6.90 -16.83 18.23
N PHE A 48 7.92 -16.00 18.14
CA PHE A 48 9.02 -16.14 17.18
C PHE A 48 10.37 -16.09 17.90
N PRO A 49 11.36 -16.93 17.51
CA PRO A 49 12.67 -17.00 18.17
C PRO A 49 13.57 -15.82 17.78
N ILE A 50 13.23 -14.62 18.23
CA ILE A 50 13.90 -13.36 17.88
C ILE A 50 14.13 -12.47 19.09
N THR A 51 15.06 -11.52 18.98
CA THR A 51 15.34 -10.55 20.04
C THR A 51 14.54 -9.27 19.86
N GLY A 52 13.79 -8.88 20.89
CA GLY A 52 13.10 -7.58 20.93
C GLY A 52 14.05 -6.45 21.30
N LEU A 53 13.92 -5.31 20.65
CA LEU A 53 14.65 -4.09 20.93
C LEU A 53 13.69 -2.97 21.35
N ASP A 54 14.18 -2.04 22.18
CA ASP A 54 13.35 -0.98 22.77
C ASP A 54 12.98 0.12 21.78
N SER A 55 13.77 0.31 20.72
CA SER A 55 13.53 1.35 19.74
C SER A 55 13.97 0.96 18.33
N TRP A 56 13.33 1.57 17.32
CA TRP A 56 13.75 1.39 15.93
C TRP A 56 15.13 1.99 15.66
N GLN A 57 15.57 3.01 16.40
CA GLN A 57 16.91 3.59 16.31
C GLN A 57 17.97 2.55 16.69
N GLN A 58 17.74 1.80 17.76
CA GLN A 58 18.63 0.68 18.11
C GLN A 58 18.68 -0.37 17.00
N LEU A 59 17.54 -0.69 16.39
CA LEU A 59 17.45 -1.71 15.36
C LEU A 59 18.21 -1.30 14.08
N VAL A 60 17.98 -0.09 13.56
CA VAL A 60 18.63 0.36 12.31
C VAL A 60 20.16 0.50 12.44
N ASN A 61 20.66 0.71 13.66
CA ASN A 61 22.09 0.82 13.95
C ASN A 61 22.79 -0.54 14.20
N ARG A 62 22.08 -1.67 14.13
CA ARG A 62 22.72 -2.99 14.22
C ARG A 62 23.53 -3.26 12.97
N GLU A 63 24.87 -3.32 13.12
CA GLU A 63 25.81 -3.47 11.99
C GLU A 63 25.56 -4.78 11.22
N GLU A 64 25.20 -5.84 11.95
CA GLU A 64 24.98 -7.18 11.39
C GLU A 64 23.74 -7.29 10.51
N LEU A 65 22.77 -6.35 10.56
CA LEU A 65 21.57 -6.39 9.72
C LEU A 65 21.86 -6.02 8.26
N ASP A 66 21.30 -6.79 7.35
CA ASP A 66 21.36 -6.55 5.91
C ASP A 66 20.06 -5.90 5.38
N LEU A 67 18.91 -6.28 5.93
CA LEU A 67 17.58 -5.91 5.46
C LEU A 67 16.65 -5.53 6.61
N ILE A 68 15.89 -4.44 6.43
CA ILE A 68 14.90 -3.98 7.41
C ILE A 68 13.52 -3.90 6.73
N PHE A 69 12.51 -4.56 7.37
CA PHE A 69 11.10 -4.39 7.03
C PHE A 69 10.47 -3.33 7.94
N VAL A 70 9.88 -2.30 7.34
CA VAL A 70 9.17 -1.22 8.03
C VAL A 70 7.66 -1.50 7.93
N CYS A 71 7.08 -2.02 9.01
CA CYS A 71 5.69 -2.47 9.13
C CYS A 71 4.95 -1.75 10.26
N THR A 72 5.21 -0.46 10.44
CA THR A 72 4.66 0.39 11.50
C THR A 72 3.48 1.24 11.04
N ILE A 73 3.25 2.38 11.68
CA ILE A 73 2.21 3.34 11.28
C ILE A 73 2.70 4.24 10.15
N ASN A 74 1.81 4.72 9.30
CA ASN A 74 2.14 5.46 8.08
C ASN A 74 3.06 6.67 8.32
N ARG A 75 2.81 7.43 9.41
CA ARG A 75 3.60 8.61 9.77
C ARG A 75 5.09 8.31 9.92
N ASP A 76 5.42 7.15 10.47
CA ASP A 76 6.80 6.84 10.88
C ASP A 76 7.61 6.16 9.77
N HIS A 77 6.97 5.74 8.66
CA HIS A 77 7.62 5.02 7.56
C HIS A 77 8.83 5.77 7.00
N GLY A 78 8.66 7.04 6.64
CA GLY A 78 9.70 7.83 6.00
C GLY A 78 10.94 8.00 6.86
N ALA A 79 10.78 8.33 8.15
CA ALA A 79 11.90 8.54 9.09
C ALA A 79 12.70 7.25 9.32
N ILE A 80 12.01 6.11 9.48
CA ILE A 80 12.67 4.82 9.70
C ILE A 80 13.39 4.35 8.44
N ALA A 81 12.74 4.49 7.26
CA ALA A 81 13.37 4.14 5.99
C ALA A 81 14.62 5.00 5.71
N LEU A 82 14.57 6.30 6.03
CA LEU A 82 15.71 7.21 5.90
C LEU A 82 16.90 6.74 6.75
N ALA A 83 16.67 6.51 8.03
CA ALA A 83 17.73 6.07 8.94
C ALA A 83 18.32 4.71 8.53
N ALA A 84 17.48 3.76 8.11
CA ALA A 84 17.90 2.45 7.64
C ALA A 84 18.77 2.53 6.37
N LEU A 85 18.37 3.34 5.38
CA LEU A 85 19.18 3.59 4.18
C LEU A 85 20.48 4.31 4.49
N GLN A 86 20.48 5.30 5.39
CA GLN A 86 21.68 5.99 5.84
C GLN A 86 22.66 5.04 6.51
N SER A 87 22.17 4.07 7.29
CA SER A 87 22.95 3.00 7.91
C SER A 87 23.35 1.88 6.94
N GLY A 88 23.12 2.07 5.63
CA GLY A 88 23.53 1.13 4.58
C GLY A 88 22.74 -0.16 4.51
N LYS A 89 21.49 -0.18 4.99
CA LYS A 89 20.61 -1.35 4.94
C LYS A 89 19.74 -1.35 3.69
N HIS A 90 19.36 -2.54 3.20
CA HIS A 90 18.24 -2.70 2.30
C HIS A 90 16.93 -2.47 3.07
N VAL A 91 15.91 -1.91 2.42
CA VAL A 91 14.66 -1.53 3.08
C VAL A 91 13.45 -2.00 2.29
N VAL A 92 12.52 -2.62 2.99
CA VAL A 92 11.16 -2.90 2.52
C VAL A 92 10.18 -2.13 3.39
N VAL A 93 9.31 -1.34 2.79
CA VAL A 93 8.32 -0.51 3.51
C VAL A 93 6.91 -0.91 3.08
N GLU A 94 6.01 -1.08 4.04
CA GLU A 94 4.56 -1.14 3.73
C GLU A 94 4.12 0.23 3.17
N TYR A 95 3.21 0.24 2.18
CA TYR A 95 2.74 1.54 1.64
C TYR A 95 1.91 2.34 2.66
N PRO A 96 1.92 3.67 2.57
CA PRO A 96 2.72 4.53 1.69
C PRO A 96 4.19 4.58 2.15
N LEU A 97 5.13 4.81 1.23
CA LEU A 97 6.56 4.98 1.56
C LEU A 97 6.78 6.09 2.59
N ALA A 98 6.07 7.19 2.43
CA ALA A 98 5.98 8.30 3.37
C ALA A 98 4.63 8.99 3.19
N LEU A 99 4.21 9.82 4.15
CA LEU A 99 3.03 10.68 4.00
C LEU A 99 3.33 11.91 3.15
N ASP A 100 4.56 12.38 3.16
CA ASP A 100 5.06 13.50 2.35
C ASP A 100 5.77 12.99 1.10
N PHE A 101 5.41 13.57 -0.06
CA PHE A 101 5.99 13.21 -1.35
C PHE A 101 7.47 13.55 -1.45
N SER A 102 7.91 14.71 -0.92
CA SER A 102 9.32 15.14 -0.98
C SER A 102 10.23 14.22 -0.16
N VAL A 103 9.73 13.70 0.96
CA VAL A 103 10.42 12.68 1.75
C VAL A 103 10.56 11.39 0.94
N ALA A 104 9.49 10.94 0.28
CA ALA A 104 9.52 9.72 -0.55
C ALA A 104 10.50 9.86 -1.73
N GLU A 105 10.55 11.02 -2.39
CA GLU A 105 11.49 11.33 -3.47
C GLU A 105 12.95 11.28 -2.99
N THR A 106 13.22 11.89 -1.82
CA THR A 106 14.53 11.85 -1.17
C THR A 106 14.97 10.42 -0.86
N LEU A 107 14.07 9.58 -0.36
CA LEU A 107 14.35 8.18 -0.04
C LEU A 107 14.74 7.36 -1.27
N ILE A 108 14.05 7.56 -2.40
CA ILE A 108 14.37 6.86 -3.65
C ILE A 108 15.76 7.28 -4.16
N SER A 109 16.05 8.59 -4.15
CA SER A 109 17.34 9.12 -4.55
C SER A 109 18.48 8.60 -3.64
N LEU A 110 18.23 8.55 -2.33
CA LEU A 110 19.21 8.02 -1.37
C LEU A 110 19.45 6.52 -1.58
N ALA A 111 18.41 5.72 -1.78
CA ALA A 111 18.55 4.28 -2.03
C ALA A 111 19.38 4.01 -3.28
N ALA A 112 19.14 4.75 -4.36
CA ALA A 112 19.91 4.67 -5.60
C ALA A 112 21.39 5.05 -5.37
N SER A 113 21.67 6.18 -4.70
CA SER A 113 23.04 6.67 -4.43
C SER A 113 23.86 5.71 -3.57
N LYS A 114 23.20 4.96 -2.67
CA LYS A 114 23.83 3.97 -1.79
C LYS A 114 23.82 2.55 -2.37
N ASN A 115 23.28 2.36 -3.57
CA ASN A 115 23.11 1.04 -4.17
C ASN A 115 22.40 0.05 -3.22
N LYS A 116 21.31 0.52 -2.59
CA LYS A 116 20.48 -0.29 -1.68
C LYS A 116 19.09 -0.47 -2.25
N LEU A 117 18.51 -1.63 -1.98
CA LEU A 117 17.11 -1.86 -2.27
C LEU A 117 16.25 -0.95 -1.40
N LEU A 118 15.32 -0.24 -2.05
CA LEU A 118 14.13 0.33 -1.43
C LEU A 118 12.91 -0.25 -2.16
N HIS A 119 12.21 -1.16 -1.49
CA HIS A 119 10.99 -1.76 -2.01
C HIS A 119 9.78 -1.26 -1.22
N VAL A 120 8.79 -0.74 -1.92
CA VAL A 120 7.49 -0.38 -1.33
C VAL A 120 6.49 -1.49 -1.63
N GLU A 121 5.92 -2.06 -0.59
CA GLU A 121 4.93 -3.12 -0.71
C GLU A 121 3.68 -2.64 -1.47
N HIS A 122 3.31 -3.37 -2.50
CA HIS A 122 2.07 -3.20 -3.24
C HIS A 122 1.48 -4.56 -3.65
N ILE A 123 1.34 -5.47 -2.66
CA ILE A 123 0.85 -6.85 -2.89
C ILE A 123 -0.48 -6.91 -3.64
N GLU A 124 -1.22 -5.82 -3.65
CA GLU A 124 -2.45 -5.73 -4.43
C GLU A 124 -2.21 -5.87 -5.95
N LEU A 125 -1.02 -5.52 -6.45
CA LEU A 125 -0.67 -5.65 -7.87
C LEU A 125 -0.39 -7.10 -8.27
N ILE A 126 0.15 -7.91 -7.36
CA ILE A 126 0.38 -9.35 -7.57
C ILE A 126 -0.81 -10.21 -7.13
N GLY A 127 -1.84 -9.59 -6.56
CA GLY A 127 -3.06 -10.25 -6.12
C GLY A 127 -3.96 -10.69 -7.28
N GLY A 128 -4.74 -11.76 -7.05
CA GLY A 128 -5.61 -12.35 -8.07
C GLY A 128 -6.56 -11.35 -8.72
N LEU A 129 -7.17 -10.45 -7.94
CA LEU A 129 -8.08 -9.43 -8.45
C LEU A 129 -7.40 -8.54 -9.52
N HIS A 130 -6.22 -7.99 -9.23
CA HIS A 130 -5.53 -7.12 -10.17
C HIS A 130 -5.02 -7.86 -11.41
N ARG A 131 -4.54 -9.07 -11.21
CA ARG A 131 -4.11 -9.94 -12.32
C ARG A 131 -5.27 -10.29 -13.24
N SER A 132 -6.44 -10.63 -12.68
CA SER A 132 -7.64 -10.89 -13.49
C SER A 132 -8.09 -9.64 -14.26
N MET A 133 -8.02 -8.45 -13.67
CA MET A 133 -8.28 -7.20 -14.39
C MET A 133 -7.34 -7.04 -15.59
N LYS A 134 -6.03 -7.16 -15.38
CA LYS A 134 -5.03 -7.02 -16.47
C LYS A 134 -5.23 -8.06 -17.57
N GLN A 135 -5.52 -9.30 -17.21
CA GLN A 135 -5.73 -10.40 -18.13
C GLN A 135 -6.93 -10.17 -19.06
N HIS A 136 -8.01 -9.62 -18.51
CA HIS A 136 -9.28 -9.45 -19.24
C HIS A 136 -9.51 -8.01 -19.76
N LEU A 137 -8.52 -7.12 -19.61
CA LEU A 137 -8.70 -5.72 -20.02
C LEU A 137 -8.91 -5.59 -21.54
N SER A 138 -8.27 -6.42 -22.35
CA SER A 138 -8.44 -6.44 -23.80
C SER A 138 -9.80 -7.00 -24.25
N ASP A 139 -10.48 -7.78 -23.41
CA ASP A 139 -11.77 -8.41 -23.76
C ASP A 139 -12.91 -7.41 -23.84
N ILE A 140 -12.72 -6.20 -23.25
CA ILE A 140 -13.74 -5.14 -23.24
C ILE A 140 -13.49 -4.02 -24.25
N GLY A 141 -12.49 -4.18 -25.12
CA GLY A 141 -12.14 -3.19 -26.12
C GLY A 141 -11.45 -1.94 -25.54
N LYS A 142 -11.75 -0.75 -26.08
CA LYS A 142 -11.15 0.51 -25.65
C LYS A 142 -11.81 1.01 -24.37
N VAL A 143 -11.06 1.00 -23.25
CA VAL A 143 -11.55 1.50 -21.96
C VAL A 143 -11.77 3.01 -22.01
N PHE A 144 -12.89 3.47 -21.45
CA PHE A 144 -13.22 4.90 -21.35
C PHE A 144 -13.59 5.34 -19.91
N TYR A 145 -14.04 4.39 -19.06
CA TYR A 145 -14.44 4.70 -17.69
C TYR A 145 -14.07 3.56 -16.73
N ALA A 146 -13.71 3.93 -15.50
CA ALA A 146 -13.54 2.98 -14.40
C ALA A 146 -14.10 3.55 -13.10
N ARG A 147 -14.55 2.66 -12.18
CA ARG A 147 -15.02 3.04 -10.85
C ARG A 147 -14.50 2.07 -9.80
N TYR A 148 -13.83 2.60 -8.78
CA TYR A 148 -13.34 1.81 -7.67
C TYR A 148 -13.89 2.31 -6.34
N ILE A 149 -14.78 1.55 -5.73
CA ILE A 149 -15.42 1.87 -4.46
C ILE A 149 -14.91 0.92 -3.38
N THR A 150 -14.55 1.48 -2.23
CA THR A 150 -14.27 0.74 -1.01
C THR A 150 -14.90 1.46 0.17
N ILE A 151 -15.95 0.88 0.74
CA ILE A 151 -16.59 1.34 1.98
C ILE A 151 -16.40 0.24 3.02
N ALA A 152 -15.79 0.59 4.15
CA ALA A 152 -15.48 -0.31 5.25
C ALA A 152 -16.15 0.16 6.55
N PRO A 153 -17.35 -0.32 6.86
CA PRO A 153 -18.01 -0.05 8.14
C PRO A 153 -17.16 -0.55 9.30
N GLN A 154 -17.11 0.23 10.37
CA GLN A 154 -16.43 -0.12 11.60
C GLN A 154 -17.32 0.30 12.76
N ARG A 155 -17.96 -0.66 13.45
CA ARG A 155 -18.70 -0.39 14.68
C ARG A 155 -17.73 -0.26 15.83
N GLU A 156 -18.07 0.61 16.79
CA GLU A 156 -17.24 0.89 17.96
C GLU A 156 -15.82 1.31 17.57
N VAL A 157 -15.70 2.39 16.81
CA VAL A 157 -14.40 2.97 16.46
C VAL A 157 -13.68 3.39 17.74
N ARG A 158 -12.59 2.70 18.06
CA ARG A 158 -11.70 3.02 19.17
C ARG A 158 -10.56 3.92 18.69
N PRO A 159 -10.08 4.86 19.53
CA PRO A 159 -8.90 5.65 19.23
C PRO A 159 -7.73 4.76 18.84
N SER A 160 -7.23 4.96 17.62
CA SER A 160 -6.08 4.24 17.09
C SER A 160 -5.44 5.05 15.97
N TRP A 161 -4.21 4.75 15.62
CA TRP A 161 -3.51 5.46 14.55
C TRP A 161 -4.28 5.51 13.21
N LYS A 162 -5.09 4.49 12.95
CA LYS A 162 -5.91 4.41 11.73
C LYS A 162 -7.03 5.46 11.68
N TYR A 163 -7.36 6.04 12.81
CA TYR A 163 -8.40 7.05 12.97
C TYR A 163 -7.84 8.36 13.54
N HIS A 164 -6.53 8.60 13.42
CA HIS A 164 -5.84 9.83 13.79
C HIS A 164 -5.32 10.52 12.52
N ARG A 165 -5.61 11.80 12.34
CA ARG A 165 -5.32 12.53 11.11
C ARG A 165 -3.85 12.48 10.70
N GLU A 166 -2.94 12.84 11.60
CA GLU A 166 -1.51 12.86 11.30
C GLU A 166 -0.89 11.47 11.16
N MET A 167 -1.31 10.51 12.00
CA MET A 167 -0.72 9.16 11.98
C MET A 167 -1.15 8.35 10.77
N PHE A 168 -2.40 8.53 10.33
CA PHE A 168 -2.99 7.85 9.17
C PHE A 168 -2.69 8.59 7.86
N GLY A 169 -2.75 9.92 7.90
CA GLY A 169 -2.60 10.79 6.75
C GLY A 169 -3.90 10.96 5.93
N PHE A 170 -3.80 11.60 4.78
CA PHE A 170 -4.92 11.77 3.85
C PHE A 170 -5.48 10.40 3.41
N PRO A 171 -6.81 10.23 3.31
CA PRO A 171 -7.42 8.92 3.09
C PRO A 171 -6.91 8.17 1.87
N LEU A 172 -6.68 8.81 0.73
CA LEU A 172 -6.15 8.16 -0.46
C LEU A 172 -4.63 7.99 -0.45
N THR A 173 -3.89 8.74 0.36
CA THR A 173 -2.47 8.46 0.66
C THR A 173 -2.36 7.19 1.51
N ALA A 174 -3.13 7.09 2.57
CA ALA A 174 -3.17 5.90 3.43
C ALA A 174 -3.74 4.66 2.71
N ALA A 175 -4.62 4.87 1.76
CA ALA A 175 -5.21 3.84 0.93
C ALA A 175 -4.62 3.83 -0.50
N LEU A 176 -3.33 4.10 -0.63
CA LEU A 176 -2.61 4.35 -1.89
C LEU A 176 -2.82 3.26 -2.96
N SER A 177 -3.05 2.03 -2.53
CA SER A 177 -3.34 0.92 -3.45
C SER A 177 -4.54 1.15 -4.37
N ARG A 178 -5.45 2.10 -4.04
CA ARG A 178 -6.60 2.45 -4.90
C ARG A 178 -6.13 3.24 -6.11
N ILE A 179 -5.28 4.23 -5.88
CA ILE A 179 -4.66 5.01 -6.94
C ILE A 179 -3.67 4.14 -7.73
N HIS A 180 -2.80 3.39 -7.04
CA HIS A 180 -1.76 2.62 -7.70
C HIS A 180 -2.31 1.54 -8.65
N ARG A 181 -3.45 0.89 -8.31
CA ARG A 181 -4.13 -0.01 -9.26
C ARG A 181 -4.52 0.69 -10.56
N LEU A 182 -5.10 1.89 -10.45
CA LEU A 182 -5.56 2.65 -11.61
C LEU A 182 -4.40 3.13 -12.45
N THR A 183 -3.32 3.63 -11.82
CA THR A 183 -2.13 4.08 -12.56
C THR A 183 -1.37 2.92 -13.20
N ASP A 184 -1.37 1.73 -12.60
CA ASP A 184 -0.80 0.52 -13.21
C ASP A 184 -1.63 -0.02 -14.39
N LEU A 185 -2.96 0.14 -14.34
CA LEU A 185 -3.86 -0.28 -15.42
C LEU A 185 -3.92 0.73 -16.58
N PHE A 186 -3.95 2.02 -16.28
CA PHE A 186 -4.33 3.05 -17.25
C PHE A 186 -3.23 4.09 -17.53
N GLY A 187 -2.14 4.08 -16.77
CA GLY A 187 -0.98 4.94 -17.00
C GLY A 187 -1.05 6.28 -16.30
N LYS A 188 -0.69 7.36 -17.01
CA LYS A 188 -0.52 8.69 -16.44
C LYS A 188 -1.84 9.43 -16.28
N VAL A 189 -1.99 10.10 -15.14
CA VAL A 189 -3.12 10.97 -14.79
C VAL A 189 -2.78 12.41 -15.17
N ASP A 190 -3.66 13.09 -15.87
CA ASP A 190 -3.49 14.51 -16.22
C ASP A 190 -4.02 15.43 -15.11
N THR A 191 -5.26 15.15 -14.66
CA THR A 191 -5.93 15.99 -13.67
C THR A 191 -6.70 15.17 -12.66
N VAL A 192 -6.88 15.75 -11.48
CA VAL A 192 -7.68 15.17 -10.39
C VAL A 192 -8.63 16.22 -9.80
N THR A 193 -9.81 15.76 -9.38
CA THR A 193 -10.72 16.48 -8.48
C THR A 193 -10.98 15.62 -7.26
N CYS A 194 -11.27 16.24 -6.11
CA CYS A 194 -11.53 15.47 -4.90
C CYS A 194 -12.39 16.25 -3.91
N HIS A 195 -13.28 15.50 -3.24
CA HIS A 195 -13.99 15.95 -2.05
C HIS A 195 -13.71 14.98 -0.91
N ASN A 196 -13.39 15.54 0.26
CA ASN A 196 -13.06 14.79 1.45
C ASN A 196 -13.89 15.27 2.64
N ARG A 197 -14.38 14.33 3.46
CA ARG A 197 -15.13 14.62 4.67
C ARG A 197 -14.65 13.72 5.81
N TYR A 198 -14.48 14.34 6.97
CA TYR A 198 -14.25 13.62 8.22
C TYR A 198 -15.42 13.86 9.20
N TRP A 199 -15.64 12.89 10.05
CA TRP A 199 -16.48 12.98 11.23
C TRP A 199 -15.56 12.95 12.45
N ASP A 200 -15.18 14.13 12.91
CA ASP A 200 -14.18 14.31 13.95
C ASP A 200 -14.68 13.98 15.34
N VAL A 201 -13.76 13.62 16.22
CA VAL A 201 -13.99 13.54 17.66
C VAL A 201 -13.63 14.90 18.25
N PRO A 202 -14.57 15.63 18.87
CA PRO A 202 -14.33 16.98 19.38
C PRO A 202 -13.07 17.08 20.26
N ASN A 203 -12.30 18.16 20.09
CA ASN A 203 -11.09 18.48 20.84
C ASN A 203 -9.96 17.43 20.76
N THR A 204 -9.89 16.68 19.65
CA THR A 204 -8.83 15.69 19.39
C THR A 204 -8.49 15.66 17.91
N ASP A 205 -7.34 15.06 17.57
CA ASP A 205 -6.95 14.78 16.18
C ASP A 205 -7.54 13.46 15.65
N TYR A 206 -8.44 12.85 16.40
CA TYR A 206 -9.13 11.64 16.01
C TYR A 206 -10.40 11.92 15.22
N PHE A 207 -10.74 11.00 14.34
CA PHE A 207 -12.02 10.97 13.62
C PHE A 207 -12.68 9.59 13.78
N LYS A 208 -14.01 9.54 13.72
CA LYS A 208 -14.77 8.28 13.76
C LYS A 208 -15.01 7.71 12.37
N SER A 209 -15.07 8.58 11.38
CA SER A 209 -15.29 8.17 9.99
C SER A 209 -14.62 9.14 9.04
N CYS A 210 -14.28 8.66 7.86
CA CYS A 210 -13.89 9.51 6.73
C CYS A 210 -14.50 9.00 5.42
N LEU A 211 -14.81 9.94 4.54
CA LEU A 211 -15.20 9.70 3.16
C LEU A 211 -14.32 10.55 2.26
N CYS A 212 -13.73 9.92 1.24
CA CYS A 212 -12.98 10.60 0.20
C CYS A 212 -13.49 10.13 -1.16
N ASN A 213 -13.89 11.06 -2.01
CA ASN A 213 -14.33 10.81 -3.38
C ASN A 213 -13.45 11.62 -4.33
N ALA A 214 -12.80 10.95 -5.25
CA ALA A 214 -11.91 11.56 -6.23
C ALA A 214 -12.23 11.09 -7.64
N GLN A 215 -12.06 11.97 -8.61
CA GLN A 215 -12.08 11.65 -10.04
C GLN A 215 -10.70 11.91 -10.63
N LEU A 216 -10.18 10.94 -11.37
CA LEU A 216 -8.93 10.99 -12.09
C LEU A 216 -9.22 11.04 -13.59
N LYS A 217 -8.65 12.00 -14.31
CA LYS A 217 -8.64 12.03 -15.78
C LYS A 217 -7.26 11.63 -16.26
N PHE A 218 -7.18 10.57 -17.05
CA PHE A 218 -5.93 10.06 -17.59
C PHE A 218 -5.59 10.70 -18.94
N GLY A 219 -4.30 10.76 -19.29
CA GLY A 219 -3.82 11.33 -20.54
C GLY A 219 -4.33 10.62 -21.81
N ASN A 220 -4.76 9.38 -21.69
CA ASN A 220 -5.40 8.63 -22.76
C ASN A 220 -6.94 8.84 -22.85
N GLY A 221 -7.48 9.76 -22.05
CA GLY A 221 -8.91 10.12 -22.04
C GLY A 221 -9.79 9.30 -21.12
N ILE A 222 -9.26 8.28 -20.44
CA ILE A 222 -10.01 7.49 -19.45
C ILE A 222 -10.36 8.39 -18.25
N ILE A 223 -11.58 8.22 -17.73
CA ILE A 223 -12.04 8.83 -16.48
C ILE A 223 -12.21 7.72 -15.44
N ALA A 224 -11.67 7.91 -14.24
CA ALA A 224 -11.85 6.95 -13.16
C ALA A 224 -12.30 7.62 -11.87
N ASP A 225 -13.35 7.06 -11.25
CA ASP A 225 -13.85 7.49 -9.95
C ASP A 225 -13.33 6.58 -8.83
N ILE A 226 -12.85 7.19 -7.75
CA ILE A 226 -12.44 6.50 -6.54
C ILE A 226 -13.32 6.95 -5.39
N THR A 227 -13.94 6.01 -4.69
CA THR A 227 -14.61 6.28 -3.42
C THR A 227 -13.96 5.42 -2.33
N TYR A 228 -13.44 6.07 -1.31
CA TYR A 228 -12.92 5.43 -0.12
C TYR A 228 -13.62 5.96 1.11
N GLY A 229 -14.25 5.08 1.87
CA GLY A 229 -14.93 5.41 3.11
C GLY A 229 -14.67 4.37 4.18
N LYS A 230 -14.55 4.81 5.44
CA LYS A 230 -14.47 3.92 6.60
C LYS A 230 -15.06 4.57 7.84
N GLY A 231 -15.46 3.74 8.78
CA GLY A 231 -15.90 4.19 10.11
C GLY A 231 -17.37 3.88 10.42
N ASP A 232 -17.87 4.51 11.48
CA ASP A 232 -19.14 4.15 12.11
C ASP A 232 -20.39 4.73 11.42
N VAL A 233 -20.26 5.76 10.59
CA VAL A 233 -21.37 6.31 9.81
C VAL A 233 -21.84 5.42 8.67
N PHE A 234 -21.02 4.44 8.28
CA PHE A 234 -21.35 3.51 7.21
C PHE A 234 -22.05 2.27 7.77
N TRP A 235 -23.21 1.93 7.20
CA TRP A 235 -24.02 0.80 7.64
C TRP A 235 -23.83 -0.45 6.77
N HIS A 236 -23.36 -0.25 5.54
CA HIS A 236 -23.13 -1.34 4.58
C HIS A 236 -21.71 -1.28 4.02
N GLY A 237 -21.01 -2.42 4.03
CA GLY A 237 -19.70 -2.58 3.40
C GLY A 237 -19.84 -2.76 1.90
N HIS A 238 -19.00 -2.05 1.14
CA HIS A 238 -19.03 -2.13 -0.32
C HIS A 238 -17.61 -2.14 -0.88
N ARG A 239 -17.31 -3.12 -1.72
CA ARG A 239 -16.06 -3.17 -2.46
C ARG A 239 -16.31 -3.64 -3.88
N THR A 240 -16.31 -2.68 -4.81
CA THR A 240 -16.56 -2.92 -6.22
C THR A 240 -15.51 -2.24 -7.07
N PHE A 241 -15.09 -2.93 -8.11
CA PHE A 241 -14.27 -2.35 -9.16
C PHE A 241 -14.94 -2.62 -10.51
N GLU A 242 -15.28 -1.59 -11.24
CA GLU A 242 -15.90 -1.64 -12.56
C GLU A 242 -14.95 -1.01 -13.58
N ILE A 243 -14.86 -1.62 -14.76
CA ILE A 243 -14.10 -1.08 -15.91
C ILE A 243 -15.00 -1.21 -17.14
N HIS A 244 -15.28 -0.10 -17.79
CA HIS A 244 -16.13 -0.04 -18.97
C HIS A 244 -15.29 0.23 -20.22
N GLY A 245 -15.43 -0.62 -21.20
CA GLY A 245 -14.88 -0.46 -22.55
C GLY A 245 -15.99 -0.46 -23.59
N ASP A 246 -15.65 -0.12 -24.82
CA ASP A 246 -16.59 -0.03 -25.95
C ASP A 246 -17.13 -1.40 -26.44
N GLN A 247 -16.58 -2.51 -25.93
CA GLN A 247 -16.99 -3.87 -26.26
C GLN A 247 -17.44 -4.70 -25.06
N GLY A 248 -17.48 -4.12 -23.86
CA GLY A 248 -17.92 -4.84 -22.66
C GLY A 248 -17.56 -4.14 -21.36
N THR A 249 -17.88 -4.81 -20.26
CA THR A 249 -17.62 -4.32 -18.89
C THR A 249 -17.00 -5.43 -18.04
N LEU A 250 -15.96 -5.09 -17.28
CA LEU A 250 -15.47 -5.93 -16.20
C LEU A 250 -16.06 -5.45 -14.88
N LEU A 251 -16.67 -6.35 -14.13
CA LEU A 251 -17.24 -6.07 -12.81
C LEU A 251 -16.62 -7.01 -11.79
N PHE A 252 -16.02 -6.45 -10.74
CA PHE A 252 -15.48 -7.21 -9.62
C PHE A 252 -16.13 -6.79 -8.31
N GLU A 253 -16.78 -7.73 -7.64
CA GLU A 253 -17.44 -7.56 -6.35
C GLU A 253 -16.75 -8.45 -5.31
N GLY A 254 -15.95 -7.86 -4.45
CA GLY A 254 -15.12 -8.63 -3.52
C GLY A 254 -14.10 -9.52 -4.24
N GLN A 255 -14.35 -10.84 -4.24
CA GLN A 255 -13.52 -11.85 -4.93
C GLN A 255 -14.25 -12.50 -6.12
N LYS A 256 -15.35 -11.93 -6.57
CA LYS A 256 -16.09 -12.41 -7.74
C LYS A 256 -15.84 -11.46 -8.90
N GLY A 257 -15.44 -11.99 -10.05
CA GLY A 257 -15.25 -11.23 -11.27
C GLY A 257 -16.26 -11.64 -12.34
N LYS A 258 -16.67 -10.69 -13.16
CA LYS A 258 -17.57 -10.91 -14.29
C LYS A 258 -17.10 -10.10 -15.49
N LEU A 259 -17.14 -10.72 -16.67
CA LEU A 259 -17.11 -10.05 -17.95
C LEU A 259 -18.54 -10.00 -18.49
N ILE A 260 -19.03 -8.80 -18.78
CA ILE A 260 -20.37 -8.56 -19.32
C ILE A 260 -20.18 -8.07 -20.75
N ARG A 261 -20.66 -8.87 -21.71
CA ARG A 261 -20.55 -8.58 -23.14
C ARG A 261 -21.70 -9.23 -23.89
N ASP A 262 -22.29 -8.54 -24.89
CA ASP A 262 -23.36 -9.07 -25.74
C ASP A 262 -24.52 -9.66 -24.92
N GLN A 263 -24.95 -8.99 -23.84
CA GLN A 263 -25.99 -9.45 -22.89
C GLN A 263 -25.64 -10.76 -22.17
N LYS A 264 -24.42 -11.26 -22.30
CA LYS A 264 -23.92 -12.45 -21.61
C LYS A 264 -23.06 -12.06 -20.43
N ILE A 265 -23.10 -12.86 -19.39
CA ILE A 265 -22.26 -12.74 -18.21
C ILE A 265 -21.33 -13.95 -18.17
N ILE A 266 -20.03 -13.70 -18.17
CA ILE A 266 -19.00 -14.72 -18.07
C ILE A 266 -18.31 -14.52 -16.71
N GLU A 267 -18.33 -15.55 -15.87
CA GLU A 267 -17.65 -15.49 -14.56
C GLU A 267 -16.13 -15.54 -14.74
N ILE A 268 -15.44 -14.64 -14.05
CA ILE A 268 -13.98 -14.56 -14.01
C ILE A 268 -13.49 -15.09 -12.66
N PRO A 269 -12.68 -16.15 -12.63
CA PRO A 269 -12.11 -16.64 -11.38
C PRO A 269 -11.10 -15.63 -10.80
N VAL A 270 -11.26 -15.29 -9.52
CA VAL A 270 -10.35 -14.42 -8.79
C VAL A 270 -9.64 -15.22 -7.72
N VAL A 271 -8.31 -15.36 -7.88
CA VAL A 271 -7.48 -16.09 -6.92
C VAL A 271 -7.45 -15.34 -5.57
N SER A 272 -7.50 -16.10 -4.49
CA SER A 272 -7.50 -15.58 -3.12
C SER A 272 -6.26 -14.72 -2.82
N ARG A 273 -6.40 -13.82 -1.83
CA ARG A 273 -5.30 -12.97 -1.33
C ARG A 273 -4.34 -13.70 -0.37
N ARG A 274 -4.58 -14.99 -0.06
CA ARG A 274 -3.71 -15.75 0.86
C ARG A 274 -2.29 -15.83 0.29
N GLY A 275 -1.30 -15.71 1.18
CA GLY A 275 0.12 -15.87 0.82
C GLY A 275 0.75 -14.71 0.05
N LEU A 276 0.05 -13.56 -0.15
CA LEU A 276 0.64 -12.43 -0.88
C LEU A 276 1.84 -11.82 -0.16
N PHE A 277 1.84 -11.74 1.18
CA PHE A 277 3.01 -11.30 1.95
C PHE A 277 4.19 -12.25 1.79
N THR A 278 3.94 -13.56 1.84
CA THR A 278 4.98 -14.57 1.59
C THR A 278 5.54 -14.41 0.17
N LYS A 279 4.66 -14.30 -0.83
CA LYS A 279 5.09 -14.11 -2.22
C LYS A 279 5.94 -12.85 -2.41
N ASP A 280 5.52 -11.72 -1.84
CA ASP A 280 6.26 -10.46 -1.91
C ASP A 280 7.63 -10.57 -1.19
N THR A 281 7.66 -11.16 0.01
CA THR A 281 8.91 -11.41 0.75
C THR A 281 9.86 -12.31 -0.05
N THR A 282 9.34 -13.40 -0.64
CA THR A 282 10.14 -14.28 -1.52
C THR A 282 10.72 -13.50 -2.71
N MET A 283 9.91 -12.64 -3.37
CA MET A 283 10.40 -11.82 -4.50
C MET A 283 11.47 -10.82 -4.08
N VAL A 284 11.38 -10.26 -2.87
CA VAL A 284 12.45 -9.41 -2.29
C VAL A 284 13.74 -10.21 -2.09
N LEU A 285 13.65 -11.41 -1.54
CA LEU A 285 14.81 -12.28 -1.36
C LEU A 285 15.38 -12.74 -2.71
N ASP A 286 14.55 -13.10 -3.68
CA ASP A 286 14.96 -13.41 -5.05
C ASP A 286 15.73 -12.25 -5.70
N TYR A 287 15.27 -11.01 -5.50
CA TYR A 287 15.99 -9.82 -5.97
C TYR A 287 17.37 -9.68 -5.32
N LEU A 288 17.45 -9.82 -4.00
CA LEU A 288 18.70 -9.62 -3.25
C LEU A 288 19.72 -10.74 -3.44
N THR A 289 19.28 -11.97 -3.71
CA THR A 289 20.17 -13.14 -3.82
C THR A 289 20.40 -13.63 -5.23
N GLU A 290 19.46 -13.36 -6.14
CA GLU A 290 19.47 -13.91 -7.50
C GLU A 290 19.31 -12.83 -8.59
N ASN A 291 19.23 -11.54 -8.21
CA ASN A 291 19.01 -10.40 -9.12
C ASN A 291 17.73 -10.51 -9.98
N LYS A 292 16.71 -11.24 -9.52
CA LYS A 292 15.42 -11.30 -10.20
C LYS A 292 14.66 -9.98 -10.04
N PRO A 293 14.00 -9.46 -11.08
CA PRO A 293 13.30 -8.19 -10.99
C PRO A 293 12.09 -8.26 -10.05
N LEU A 294 11.85 -7.19 -9.29
CA LEU A 294 10.64 -7.00 -8.52
C LEU A 294 9.44 -6.66 -9.42
N TYR A 295 8.24 -6.94 -8.94
CA TYR A 295 6.98 -6.69 -9.66
C TYR A 295 6.58 -5.21 -9.74
N VAL A 296 7.20 -4.34 -8.94
CA VAL A 296 6.96 -2.91 -8.92
C VAL A 296 8.29 -2.16 -8.71
N LYS A 297 8.46 -1.06 -9.44
CA LYS A 297 9.59 -0.16 -9.27
C LYS A 297 9.24 0.94 -8.26
N PRO A 298 10.20 1.46 -7.48
CA PRO A 298 9.97 2.56 -6.54
C PRO A 298 9.34 3.80 -7.19
N GLU A 299 9.69 4.10 -8.45
CA GLU A 299 9.16 5.23 -9.20
C GLU A 299 7.66 5.12 -9.48
N ALA A 300 7.14 3.90 -9.65
CA ALA A 300 5.70 3.67 -9.82
C ALA A 300 4.94 3.94 -8.52
N SER A 301 5.51 3.55 -7.37
CA SER A 301 4.99 3.88 -6.05
C SER A 301 5.02 5.39 -5.78
N LEU A 302 6.16 6.05 -6.12
CA LEU A 302 6.32 7.49 -6.01
C LEU A 302 5.28 8.23 -6.87
N TYR A 303 5.06 7.78 -8.09
CA TYR A 303 4.06 8.37 -8.97
C TYR A 303 2.63 8.24 -8.40
N ALA A 304 2.27 7.09 -7.88
CA ALA A 304 0.98 6.91 -7.21
C ALA A 304 0.83 7.85 -5.99
N LEU A 305 1.91 8.06 -5.23
CA LEU A 305 1.93 9.01 -4.12
C LEU A 305 1.80 10.46 -4.60
N LYS A 306 2.42 10.83 -5.73
CA LYS A 306 2.24 12.15 -6.37
C LYS A 306 0.78 12.39 -6.71
N VAL A 307 0.12 11.42 -7.34
CA VAL A 307 -1.32 11.50 -7.64
C VAL A 307 -2.14 11.66 -6.35
N ALA A 308 -1.82 10.92 -5.28
CA ALA A 308 -2.49 11.05 -3.99
C ALA A 308 -2.31 12.46 -3.38
N GLN A 309 -1.10 13.02 -3.45
CA GLN A 309 -0.81 14.37 -2.98
C GLN A 309 -1.61 15.43 -3.77
N LYS A 310 -1.67 15.32 -5.10
CA LYS A 310 -2.48 16.22 -5.94
C LYS A 310 -3.98 16.08 -5.67
N THR A 311 -4.42 14.86 -5.34
CA THR A 311 -5.80 14.60 -4.92
C THR A 311 -6.11 15.26 -3.56
N HIS A 312 -5.15 15.23 -2.62
CA HIS A 312 -5.27 15.95 -1.35
C HIS A 312 -5.36 17.46 -1.58
N GLN A 313 -4.45 18.03 -2.38
CA GLN A 313 -4.47 19.44 -2.74
C GLN A 313 -5.81 19.87 -3.38
N ALA A 314 -6.36 19.06 -4.30
CA ALA A 314 -7.65 19.29 -4.89
C ALA A 314 -8.79 19.33 -3.87
N SER A 315 -8.73 18.47 -2.82
CA SER A 315 -9.74 18.45 -1.75
C SER A 315 -9.67 19.64 -0.81
N GLU A 316 -8.49 20.26 -0.63
CA GLU A 316 -8.31 21.45 0.21
C GLU A 316 -8.71 22.73 -0.52
N THR A 317 -8.38 22.82 -1.80
CA THR A 317 -8.64 24.02 -2.61
C THR A 317 -10.01 24.02 -3.29
N ASN A 318 -10.70 22.87 -3.33
CA ASN A 318 -11.91 22.64 -4.14
C ASN A 318 -11.70 22.96 -5.64
N GLN A 319 -10.48 22.80 -6.12
CA GLN A 319 -10.11 23.07 -7.52
C GLN A 319 -9.56 21.81 -8.20
N VAL A 320 -9.60 21.82 -9.53
CA VAL A 320 -8.91 20.80 -10.33
C VAL A 320 -7.40 20.95 -10.16
N SER A 321 -6.71 19.88 -9.77
CA SER A 321 -5.25 19.84 -9.69
C SER A 321 -4.66 19.08 -10.87
N LYS A 322 -3.63 19.64 -11.52
CA LYS A 322 -2.83 18.95 -12.54
C LYS A 322 -1.81 18.01 -11.87
N VAL A 323 -1.57 16.89 -12.52
CA VAL A 323 -0.55 15.90 -12.13
C VAL A 323 0.56 15.93 -13.16
N ASP A 324 1.56 16.79 -12.99
CA ASP A 324 2.68 16.94 -13.93
C ASP A 324 3.71 15.80 -13.81
#